data_4958ed1e3fec6ae9c0f71be013bafb00
#
_entry.id   4958ed1e3fec6ae9c0f71be013bafb00
#
_cell.length_a   1.000
_cell.length_b   1.000
_cell.length_c   1.000
_cell.angle_alpha   90.00
_cell.angle_beta   90.00
_cell.angle_gamma   90.00
#
_symmetry.space_group_name_H-M   'P 1'
#
loop_
_entity.id
_entity.type
_entity.pdbx_description
1 polymer ?
#
loop_
_entity_poly.entity_id
_entity_poly.type
_entity_poly.pdbx_seq_one_letter_code
_entity_poly.pdbx_strand_id
1 'polypeptide(L)'
;MNSTFYLERNFTHGDRTYTETELLAASTHIVVLAEPGGGKTELMKSLAQKLNTSVFNASVFAYVEADKENSPLIIDAVDEVARIDQSGIHKLLALARTSTPTRVIMSSRSSEWGQASTSIFEKFLGFSPMVVRLREFDQNEQHAIFKHHAPEEDFFAFQTEVTRFSLDMLLPNPQFLKMFTDAYLESGRRFADKRSIFALAVERLAKEANPNIPKASVSLSVAQKISFSAEVYAKLLLSGAEGVSTTDATSSRMYPMLSALFSGSTACYDILSTQLFKPGDKEDQHRPVHKIVAEYCAADYLIKRIADPVDVLTLPKCLPVIA
;
A
#
# COMPACT_ATOMS: atom_id res chain seq x y z
N MET A 1 -23.43 -20.48 -7.34
CA MET A 1 -22.85 -19.20 -6.89
C MET A 1 -21.56 -19.56 -6.15
N ASN A 2 -20.41 -19.31 -6.72
CA ASN A 2 -19.16 -19.50 -6.02
C ASN A 2 -19.10 -18.42 -4.93
N SER A 3 -19.26 -18.81 -3.66
CA SER A 3 -19.02 -17.89 -2.56
C SER A 3 -17.52 -17.53 -2.60
N THR A 4 -17.21 -16.33 -2.96
CA THR A 4 -15.86 -15.76 -2.82
C THR A 4 -15.50 -15.85 -1.35
N PHE A 5 -14.39 -16.53 -1.06
CA PHE A 5 -13.88 -16.60 0.32
C PHE A 5 -13.57 -15.19 0.82
N TYR A 6 -14.13 -14.86 1.95
CA TYR A 6 -13.89 -13.58 2.63
C TYR A 6 -13.88 -13.82 4.13
N LEU A 7 -12.92 -13.23 4.82
CA LEU A 7 -12.87 -13.18 6.27
C LEU A 7 -13.32 -11.80 6.73
N GLU A 8 -14.28 -11.77 7.65
CA GLU A 8 -14.70 -10.53 8.30
C GLU A 8 -13.51 -9.81 8.93
N ARG A 9 -13.50 -8.48 8.79
CA ARG A 9 -12.38 -7.65 9.21
C ARG A 9 -12.68 -6.93 10.53
N ASN A 10 -11.61 -6.73 11.26
CA ASN A 10 -11.63 -5.94 12.49
C ASN A 10 -10.97 -4.58 12.27
N PHE A 11 -11.44 -3.58 13.02
CA PHE A 11 -11.00 -2.19 12.92
C PHE A 11 -10.62 -1.66 14.30
N THR A 12 -9.72 -0.68 14.34
CA THR A 12 -9.42 0.08 15.55
C THR A 12 -9.81 1.54 15.37
N HIS A 13 -10.40 2.11 16.43
CA HIS A 13 -10.64 3.55 16.58
C HIS A 13 -10.31 3.93 18.02
N GLY A 14 -9.21 4.68 18.23
CA GLY A 14 -8.62 4.82 19.57
C GLY A 14 -8.27 3.46 20.15
N ASP A 15 -8.68 3.21 21.38
CA ASP A 15 -8.44 1.94 22.11
C ASP A 15 -9.52 0.86 21.87
N ARG A 16 -10.51 1.14 21.04
CA ARG A 16 -11.61 0.21 20.78
C ARG A 16 -11.43 -0.53 19.47
N THR A 17 -11.79 -1.82 19.50
CA THR A 17 -11.89 -2.67 18.31
C THR A 17 -13.35 -2.84 17.92
N TYR A 18 -13.62 -2.89 16.62
CA TYR A 18 -14.94 -3.06 16.03
C TYR A 18 -14.90 -4.17 14.99
N THR A 19 -15.89 -5.01 14.96
CA THR A 19 -16.23 -5.86 13.80
C THR A 19 -16.90 -5.02 12.72
N GLU A 20 -17.08 -5.57 11.52
CA GLU A 20 -17.79 -4.88 10.43
C GLU A 20 -19.23 -4.49 10.84
N THR A 21 -19.93 -5.39 11.54
CA THR A 21 -21.29 -5.14 11.99
C THR A 21 -21.36 -4.05 13.06
N GLU A 22 -20.46 -4.10 14.03
CA GLU A 22 -20.36 -3.05 15.07
C GLU A 22 -19.97 -1.70 14.49
N LEU A 23 -19.06 -1.69 13.50
CA LEU A 23 -18.66 -0.48 12.79
C LEU A 23 -19.83 0.18 12.08
N LEU A 24 -20.62 -0.62 11.34
CA LEU A 24 -21.82 -0.15 10.64
C LEU A 24 -22.90 0.35 11.61
N ALA A 25 -23.00 -0.22 12.81
CA ALA A 25 -23.93 0.26 13.83
C ALA A 25 -23.42 1.54 14.54
N ALA A 26 -22.10 1.71 14.66
CA ALA A 26 -21.50 2.82 15.40
C ALA A 26 -21.58 4.16 14.67
N SER A 27 -21.49 4.17 13.34
CA SER A 27 -21.50 5.42 12.56
C SER A 27 -22.08 5.25 11.17
N THR A 28 -22.68 6.33 10.66
CA THR A 28 -23.14 6.45 9.27
C THR A 28 -22.07 7.04 8.35
N HIS A 29 -21.06 7.71 8.91
CA HIS A 29 -19.97 8.34 8.16
C HIS A 29 -18.64 7.74 8.61
N ILE A 30 -18.02 6.94 7.75
CA ILE A 30 -16.86 6.12 8.10
C ILE A 30 -15.76 6.33 7.07
N VAL A 31 -14.53 6.50 7.56
CA VAL A 31 -13.32 6.45 6.73
C VAL A 31 -12.45 5.30 7.21
N VAL A 32 -12.22 4.35 6.34
CA VAL A 32 -11.37 3.18 6.61
C VAL A 32 -9.96 3.44 6.09
N LEU A 33 -9.02 3.47 6.99
CA LEU A 33 -7.60 3.60 6.68
C LEU A 33 -6.94 2.21 6.67
N ALA A 34 -6.15 1.93 5.66
CA ALA A 34 -5.36 0.71 5.60
C ALA A 34 -4.11 0.87 4.75
N GLU A 35 -3.11 0.06 5.05
CA GLU A 35 -1.89 -0.03 4.26
C GLU A 35 -2.11 -0.70 2.90
N PRO A 36 -1.21 -0.50 1.92
CA PRO A 36 -1.24 -1.22 0.65
C PRO A 36 -1.26 -2.74 0.86
N GLY A 37 -2.04 -3.44 0.06
CA GLY A 37 -2.17 -4.90 0.18
C GLY A 37 -2.98 -5.38 1.38
N GLY A 38 -3.51 -4.49 2.23
CA GLY A 38 -4.28 -4.83 3.43
C GLY A 38 -5.69 -5.37 3.18
N GLY A 39 -6.15 -5.44 1.92
CA GLY A 39 -7.46 -6.00 1.58
C GLY A 39 -8.62 -4.99 1.58
N LYS A 40 -8.34 -3.68 1.41
CA LYS A 40 -9.38 -2.62 1.38
C LYS A 40 -10.51 -2.89 0.40
N THR A 41 -10.18 -3.24 -0.83
CA THR A 41 -11.19 -3.43 -1.89
C THR A 41 -12.15 -4.58 -1.59
N GLU A 42 -11.65 -5.70 -1.05
CA GLU A 42 -12.51 -6.82 -0.66
C GLU A 42 -13.39 -6.46 0.55
N LEU A 43 -12.86 -5.70 1.49
CA LEU A 43 -13.63 -5.13 2.58
C LEU A 43 -14.75 -4.20 2.06
N MET A 44 -14.46 -3.27 1.14
CA MET A 44 -15.49 -2.37 0.59
C MET A 44 -16.60 -3.15 -0.11
N LYS A 45 -16.27 -4.23 -0.82
CA LYS A 45 -17.27 -5.15 -1.42
C LYS A 45 -18.11 -5.84 -0.35
N SER A 46 -17.52 -6.31 0.74
CA SER A 46 -18.25 -6.92 1.87
C SER A 46 -19.23 -5.94 2.50
N LEU A 47 -18.78 -4.72 2.80
CA LEU A 47 -19.64 -3.67 3.36
C LEU A 47 -20.77 -3.29 2.41
N ALA A 48 -20.51 -3.25 1.09
CA ALA A 48 -21.51 -2.98 0.08
C ALA A 48 -22.58 -4.08 0.02
N GLN A 49 -22.18 -5.34 0.11
CA GLN A 49 -23.12 -6.47 0.20
C GLN A 49 -24.02 -6.37 1.45
N LYS A 50 -23.41 -6.09 2.63
CA LYS A 50 -24.16 -5.92 3.88
C LYS A 50 -25.16 -4.75 3.83
N LEU A 51 -24.87 -3.71 3.04
CA LEU A 51 -25.72 -2.53 2.89
C LEU A 51 -26.59 -2.56 1.63
N ASN A 52 -26.55 -3.65 0.87
CA ASN A 52 -27.26 -3.82 -0.40
C ASN A 52 -27.03 -2.65 -1.38
N THR A 53 -25.79 -2.27 -1.56
CA THR A 53 -25.35 -1.20 -2.47
C THR A 53 -24.14 -1.63 -3.30
N SER A 54 -23.63 -0.72 -4.13
CA SER A 54 -22.45 -0.95 -4.96
C SER A 54 -21.25 -0.17 -4.44
N VAL A 55 -20.04 -0.66 -4.75
CA VAL A 55 -18.79 0.07 -4.51
C VAL A 55 -18.45 0.89 -5.74
N PHE A 56 -18.12 2.15 -5.54
CA PHE A 56 -17.57 3.02 -6.57
C PHE A 56 -16.06 3.19 -6.32
N ASN A 57 -15.25 3.03 -7.37
CA ASN A 57 -13.87 3.49 -7.30
C ASN A 57 -13.86 5.03 -7.36
N ALA A 58 -13.06 5.68 -6.53
CA ALA A 58 -13.01 7.14 -6.43
C ALA A 58 -12.70 7.82 -7.79
N SER A 59 -11.84 7.22 -8.60
CA SER A 59 -11.46 7.74 -9.92
C SER A 59 -12.61 7.70 -10.94
N VAL A 60 -13.53 6.74 -10.78
CA VAL A 60 -14.69 6.56 -11.65
C VAL A 60 -15.90 7.35 -11.15
N PHE A 61 -16.02 7.47 -9.83
CA PHE A 61 -17.17 8.15 -9.19
C PHE A 61 -17.38 9.58 -9.70
N ALA A 62 -16.28 10.28 -10.04
CA ALA A 62 -16.34 11.63 -10.59
C ALA A 62 -17.07 11.74 -11.95
N TYR A 63 -17.29 10.62 -12.64
CA TYR A 63 -17.91 10.55 -13.97
C TYR A 63 -19.25 9.78 -13.98
N VAL A 64 -19.67 9.26 -12.84
CA VAL A 64 -20.94 8.53 -12.72
C VAL A 64 -22.03 9.53 -12.30
N GLU A 65 -23.10 9.63 -13.08
CA GLU A 65 -24.32 10.29 -12.64
C GLU A 65 -24.86 9.50 -11.45
N ALA A 66 -24.92 10.15 -10.30
CA ALA A 66 -25.36 9.49 -9.07
C ALA A 66 -26.90 9.43 -9.05
N ASP A 67 -27.46 8.47 -9.77
CA ASP A 67 -28.90 8.19 -9.83
C ASP A 67 -29.49 7.60 -8.51
N LYS A 68 -28.69 7.55 -7.44
CA LYS A 68 -29.11 6.92 -6.18
C LYS A 68 -29.23 7.94 -5.05
N GLU A 69 -30.22 8.79 -5.14
CA GLU A 69 -30.61 9.60 -4.00
C GLU A 69 -31.02 8.72 -2.80
N ASN A 70 -30.61 9.14 -1.60
CA ASN A 70 -30.96 8.48 -0.33
C ASN A 70 -30.50 7.01 -0.18
N SER A 71 -29.41 6.60 -0.82
CA SER A 71 -28.83 5.27 -0.67
C SER A 71 -27.46 5.33 0.02
N PRO A 72 -26.98 4.22 0.62
CA PRO A 72 -25.62 4.16 1.13
C PRO A 72 -24.59 4.32 -0.01
N LEU A 73 -23.60 5.19 0.19
CA LEU A 73 -22.52 5.47 -0.76
C LEU A 73 -21.22 4.89 -0.23
N ILE A 74 -20.61 3.99 -1.01
CA ILE A 74 -19.31 3.40 -0.69
C ILE A 74 -18.31 3.74 -1.78
N ILE A 75 -17.22 4.42 -1.39
CA ILE A 75 -16.17 4.89 -2.30
C ILE A 75 -14.84 4.27 -1.89
N ASP A 76 -14.26 3.47 -2.77
CA ASP A 76 -12.96 2.85 -2.58
C ASP A 76 -11.84 3.70 -3.20
N ALA A 77 -10.65 3.65 -2.58
CA ALA A 77 -9.41 4.22 -3.08
C ALA A 77 -9.43 5.76 -3.27
N VAL A 78 -9.95 6.50 -2.28
CA VAL A 78 -9.97 7.98 -2.29
C VAL A 78 -8.56 8.58 -2.41
N ASP A 79 -7.55 7.89 -1.88
CA ASP A 79 -6.14 8.24 -2.01
C ASP A 79 -5.66 8.33 -3.47
N GLU A 80 -6.24 7.58 -4.39
CA GLU A 80 -5.85 7.62 -5.80
C GLU A 80 -6.23 8.94 -6.48
N VAL A 81 -7.37 9.51 -6.11
CA VAL A 81 -7.82 10.80 -6.64
C VAL A 81 -7.03 11.95 -6.02
N ALA A 82 -6.74 11.88 -4.72
CA ALA A 82 -5.95 12.88 -4.00
C ALA A 82 -4.55 13.05 -4.59
N ARG A 83 -3.94 11.96 -5.08
CA ARG A 83 -2.62 11.96 -5.71
C ARG A 83 -2.57 12.63 -7.07
N ILE A 84 -3.65 12.54 -7.84
CA ILE A 84 -3.74 13.10 -9.19
C ILE A 84 -4.07 14.59 -9.14
N ASP A 85 -4.93 14.98 -8.23
CA ASP A 85 -5.43 16.35 -8.08
C ASP A 85 -5.62 16.68 -6.60
N GLN A 86 -4.88 17.66 -6.08
CA GLN A 86 -5.03 18.13 -4.70
C GLN A 86 -6.46 18.58 -4.38
N SER A 87 -7.23 19.01 -5.40
CA SER A 87 -8.65 19.31 -5.25
C SER A 87 -9.55 18.08 -5.40
N GLY A 88 -9.00 16.90 -5.68
CA GLY A 88 -9.75 15.70 -6.00
C GLY A 88 -10.68 15.24 -4.86
N ILE A 89 -10.21 15.31 -3.61
CA ILE A 89 -11.07 15.03 -2.44
C ILE A 89 -12.24 16.01 -2.37
N HIS A 90 -12.01 17.30 -2.61
CA HIS A 90 -13.08 18.32 -2.58
C HIS A 90 -14.14 18.04 -3.65
N LYS A 91 -13.72 17.72 -4.88
CA LYS A 91 -14.63 17.39 -5.99
C LYS A 91 -15.45 16.15 -5.67
N LEU A 92 -14.78 15.10 -5.15
CA LEU A 92 -15.41 13.85 -4.78
C LEU A 92 -16.44 14.05 -3.66
N LEU A 93 -16.12 14.82 -2.63
CA LEU A 93 -17.04 15.11 -1.54
C LEU A 93 -18.19 16.04 -1.95
N ALA A 94 -17.93 16.98 -2.86
CA ALA A 94 -18.99 17.80 -3.45
C ALA A 94 -20.01 16.93 -4.22
N LEU A 95 -19.54 15.97 -5.02
CA LEU A 95 -20.40 15.00 -5.72
C LEU A 95 -21.13 14.07 -4.73
N ALA A 96 -20.45 13.57 -3.71
CA ALA A 96 -21.08 12.76 -2.67
C ALA A 96 -22.22 13.53 -1.98
N ARG A 97 -22.05 14.82 -1.74
CA ARG A 97 -23.08 15.67 -1.15
C ARG A 97 -24.33 15.80 -2.05
N THR A 98 -24.18 15.91 -3.37
CA THR A 98 -25.32 16.03 -4.30
C THR A 98 -26.20 14.79 -4.31
N SER A 99 -25.65 13.61 -3.99
CA SER A 99 -26.40 12.35 -3.91
C SER A 99 -27.19 12.20 -2.62
N THR A 100 -27.12 13.15 -1.67
CA THR A 100 -27.78 13.09 -0.35
C THR A 100 -27.75 11.71 0.30
N PRO A 101 -26.56 11.08 0.46
CA PRO A 101 -26.49 9.69 0.88
C PRO A 101 -26.91 9.52 2.34
N THR A 102 -27.62 8.42 2.65
CA THR A 102 -27.98 8.06 4.03
C THR A 102 -26.78 7.63 4.85
N ARG A 103 -25.73 7.18 4.18
CA ARG A 103 -24.46 6.72 4.77
C ARG A 103 -23.32 6.94 3.79
N VAL A 104 -22.15 7.32 4.29
CA VAL A 104 -20.93 7.45 3.48
C VAL A 104 -19.81 6.60 4.10
N ILE A 105 -19.26 5.68 3.31
CA ILE A 105 -18.10 4.90 3.70
C ILE A 105 -17.02 5.11 2.63
N MET A 106 -15.86 5.54 3.06
CA MET A 106 -14.72 5.77 2.17
C MET A 106 -13.51 4.95 2.61
N SER A 107 -12.70 4.47 1.67
CA SER A 107 -11.41 3.90 1.97
C SER A 107 -10.28 4.80 1.49
N SER A 108 -9.20 4.85 2.28
CA SER A 108 -7.99 5.57 1.92
C SER A 108 -6.76 4.87 2.50
N ARG A 109 -5.58 5.24 2.04
CA ARG A 109 -4.34 4.87 2.72
C ARG A 109 -4.14 5.75 3.95
N SER A 110 -3.52 5.17 4.98
CA SER A 110 -3.26 5.89 6.23
C SER A 110 -2.42 7.16 6.03
N SER A 111 -1.51 7.14 5.07
CA SER A 111 -0.63 8.26 4.74
C SER A 111 -1.30 9.39 3.95
N GLU A 112 -2.44 9.11 3.31
CA GLU A 112 -3.14 10.07 2.43
C GLU A 112 -4.36 10.70 3.10
N TRP A 113 -4.70 10.26 4.31
CA TRP A 113 -5.82 10.80 5.07
C TRP A 113 -5.36 11.39 6.40
N GLY A 114 -5.35 12.69 6.50
CA GLY A 114 -4.98 13.42 7.70
C GLY A 114 -6.13 14.27 8.26
N GLN A 115 -5.80 15.08 9.27
CA GLN A 115 -6.74 16.00 9.91
C GLN A 115 -7.39 16.97 8.90
N ALA A 116 -6.63 17.43 7.91
CA ALA A 116 -7.14 18.30 6.86
C ALA A 116 -8.25 17.61 6.05
N SER A 117 -8.06 16.35 5.64
CA SER A 117 -9.05 15.57 4.90
C SER A 117 -10.31 15.34 5.74
N THR A 118 -10.17 15.07 7.04
CA THR A 118 -11.29 14.95 7.97
C THR A 118 -12.09 16.26 8.07
N SER A 119 -11.40 17.40 8.19
CA SER A 119 -12.06 18.70 8.25
C SER A 119 -12.78 19.05 6.94
N ILE A 120 -12.22 18.68 5.79
CA ILE A 120 -12.84 18.85 4.49
C ILE A 120 -14.11 17.96 4.39
N PHE A 121 -14.01 16.70 4.80
CA PHE A 121 -15.16 15.78 4.84
C PHE A 121 -16.31 16.39 5.66
N GLU A 122 -16.02 16.86 6.87
CA GLU A 122 -17.00 17.48 7.76
C GLU A 122 -17.65 18.73 7.14
N LYS A 123 -16.83 19.58 6.49
CA LYS A 123 -17.33 20.79 5.82
C LYS A 123 -18.29 20.49 4.68
N PHE A 124 -18.05 19.43 3.91
CA PHE A 124 -18.90 19.08 2.76
C PHE A 124 -20.14 18.28 3.15
N LEU A 125 -20.03 17.34 4.08
CA LEU A 125 -21.11 16.42 4.43
C LEU A 125 -21.84 16.80 5.71
N GLY A 126 -21.33 17.76 6.47
CA GLY A 126 -21.97 18.26 7.70
C GLY A 126 -21.74 17.40 8.94
N PHE A 127 -20.97 16.31 8.83
CA PHE A 127 -20.71 15.36 9.91
C PHE A 127 -19.23 14.99 9.95
N SER A 128 -18.67 14.88 11.14
CA SER A 128 -17.31 14.34 11.30
C SER A 128 -17.30 12.84 11.07
N PRO A 129 -16.43 12.30 10.21
CA PRO A 129 -16.37 10.86 9.97
C PRO A 129 -15.72 10.12 11.15
N MET A 130 -16.19 8.91 11.41
CA MET A 130 -15.48 7.96 12.24
C MET A 130 -14.31 7.39 11.45
N VAL A 131 -13.08 7.82 11.76
CA VAL A 131 -11.86 7.36 11.08
C VAL A 131 -11.35 6.12 11.79
N VAL A 132 -11.36 4.99 11.11
CA VAL A 132 -10.93 3.68 11.65
C VAL A 132 -9.73 3.15 10.88
N ARG A 133 -8.90 2.34 11.55
CA ARG A 133 -7.80 1.62 10.91
C ARG A 133 -8.16 0.15 10.77
N LEU A 134 -7.96 -0.37 9.57
CA LEU A 134 -8.10 -1.81 9.30
C LEU A 134 -6.99 -2.57 10.04
N ARG A 135 -7.36 -3.56 10.84
CA ARG A 135 -6.39 -4.40 11.54
C ARG A 135 -5.72 -5.37 10.59
N GLU A 136 -4.46 -5.63 10.85
CA GLU A 136 -3.73 -6.73 10.24
C GLU A 136 -4.31 -8.07 10.71
N PHE A 137 -4.12 -9.12 9.92
CA PHE A 137 -4.62 -10.46 10.24
C PHE A 137 -3.86 -11.07 11.43
N ASP A 138 -4.61 -11.61 12.39
CA ASP A 138 -4.06 -12.44 13.46
C ASP A 138 -3.68 -13.83 12.94
N GLN A 139 -3.10 -14.66 13.82
CA GLN A 139 -2.63 -15.99 13.45
C GLN A 139 -3.75 -16.94 12.98
N ASN A 140 -4.95 -16.85 13.56
CA ASN A 140 -6.08 -17.67 13.16
C ASN A 140 -6.61 -17.27 11.80
N GLU A 141 -6.67 -15.97 11.55
CA GLU A 141 -7.06 -15.40 10.27
C GLU A 141 -6.04 -15.74 9.16
N GLN A 142 -4.73 -15.65 9.46
CA GLN A 142 -3.66 -16.09 8.56
C GLN A 142 -3.79 -17.57 8.22
N HIS A 143 -4.05 -18.42 9.21
CA HIS A 143 -4.28 -19.84 9.02
C HIS A 143 -5.49 -20.11 8.10
N ALA A 144 -6.60 -19.42 8.34
CA ALA A 144 -7.81 -19.59 7.53
C ALA A 144 -7.58 -19.17 6.06
N ILE A 145 -6.86 -18.07 5.82
CA ILE A 145 -6.50 -17.62 4.46
C ILE A 145 -5.56 -18.61 3.79
N PHE A 146 -4.53 -19.07 4.52
CA PHE A 146 -3.60 -20.08 4.01
C PHE A 146 -4.33 -21.37 3.60
N LYS A 147 -5.19 -21.90 4.48
CA LYS A 147 -5.97 -23.11 4.23
C LYS A 147 -6.94 -22.96 3.07
N HIS A 148 -7.51 -21.79 2.87
CA HIS A 148 -8.33 -21.53 1.69
C HIS A 148 -7.50 -21.56 0.40
N HIS A 149 -6.30 -20.98 0.44
CA HIS A 149 -5.42 -20.89 -0.74
C HIS A 149 -4.67 -22.20 -1.03
N ALA A 150 -4.28 -22.94 0.01
CA ALA A 150 -3.54 -24.20 -0.05
C ALA A 150 -4.17 -25.23 0.93
N PRO A 151 -5.36 -25.81 0.60
CA PRO A 151 -6.14 -26.61 1.54
C PRO A 151 -5.44 -27.89 2.01
N GLU A 152 -4.61 -28.48 1.14
CA GLU A 152 -3.89 -29.73 1.42
C GLU A 152 -2.58 -29.51 2.20
N GLU A 153 -2.15 -28.25 2.35
CA GLU A 153 -0.87 -27.92 2.95
C GLU A 153 -0.96 -27.69 4.46
N ASP A 154 0.14 -27.98 5.17
CA ASP A 154 0.25 -27.73 6.61
C ASP A 154 0.70 -26.29 6.88
N PHE A 155 -0.15 -25.52 7.55
CA PHE A 155 0.15 -24.13 7.94
C PHE A 155 1.34 -24.02 8.89
N PHE A 156 1.50 -24.96 9.84
CA PHE A 156 2.62 -24.92 10.78
C PHE A 156 3.95 -25.22 10.08
N ALA A 157 3.96 -26.14 9.10
CA ALA A 157 5.14 -26.38 8.29
C ALA A 157 5.49 -25.14 7.45
N PHE A 158 4.51 -24.50 6.81
CA PHE A 158 4.69 -23.23 6.11
C PHE A 158 5.22 -22.14 7.05
N GLN A 159 4.59 -21.94 8.22
CA GLN A 159 5.00 -20.93 9.19
C GLN A 159 6.43 -21.18 9.69
N THR A 160 6.80 -22.42 9.93
CA THR A 160 8.17 -22.81 10.32
C THR A 160 9.17 -22.39 9.25
N GLU A 161 8.86 -22.63 7.97
CA GLU A 161 9.72 -22.22 6.86
C GLU A 161 9.82 -20.70 6.75
N VAL A 162 8.73 -19.97 6.90
CA VAL A 162 8.71 -18.50 6.90
C VAL A 162 9.54 -17.93 8.05
N THR A 163 9.36 -18.49 9.26
CA THR A 163 10.10 -18.06 10.47
C THR A 163 11.60 -18.34 10.35
N ARG A 164 12.00 -19.45 9.71
CA ARG A 164 13.40 -19.78 9.44
C ARG A 164 14.13 -18.65 8.73
N PHE A 165 13.40 -17.85 7.94
CA PHE A 165 13.94 -16.70 7.21
C PHE A 165 13.61 -15.35 7.85
N SER A 166 12.97 -15.33 9.04
CA SER A 166 12.51 -14.12 9.75
C SER A 166 11.57 -13.27 8.89
N LEU A 167 10.57 -13.91 8.25
CA LEU A 167 9.57 -13.29 7.39
C LEU A 167 8.17 -13.28 8.02
N ASP A 168 8.02 -13.88 9.20
CA ASP A 168 6.77 -14.02 9.94
C ASP A 168 6.08 -12.68 10.21
N MET A 169 6.85 -11.63 10.44
CA MET A 169 6.32 -10.27 10.64
C MET A 169 5.63 -9.67 9.39
N LEU A 170 5.74 -10.31 8.22
CA LEU A 170 5.06 -9.89 6.99
C LEU A 170 3.75 -10.64 6.75
N LEU A 171 3.55 -11.79 7.38
CA LEU A 171 2.35 -12.63 7.21
C LEU A 171 1.03 -11.95 7.62
N PRO A 172 0.98 -11.00 8.57
CA PRO A 172 -0.24 -10.28 8.89
C PRO A 172 -0.84 -9.49 7.73
N ASN A 173 -0.03 -9.17 6.72
CA ASN A 173 -0.51 -8.54 5.49
C ASN A 173 -0.94 -9.63 4.49
N PRO A 174 -2.21 -9.63 4.02
CA PRO A 174 -2.73 -10.69 3.13
C PRO A 174 -1.99 -10.82 1.81
N GLN A 175 -1.42 -9.75 1.30
CA GLN A 175 -0.64 -9.78 0.07
C GLN A 175 0.67 -10.57 0.26
N PHE A 176 1.39 -10.31 1.36
CA PHE A 176 2.60 -11.07 1.69
C PHE A 176 2.29 -12.53 2.03
N LEU A 177 1.22 -12.77 2.80
CA LEU A 177 0.79 -14.13 3.13
C LEU A 177 0.55 -14.96 1.86
N LYS A 178 -0.24 -14.44 0.92
CA LYS A 178 -0.50 -15.10 -0.36
C LYS A 178 0.78 -15.33 -1.16
N MET A 179 1.61 -14.29 -1.26
CA MET A 179 2.86 -14.36 -2.02
C MET A 179 3.83 -15.40 -1.47
N PHE A 180 3.98 -15.49 -0.14
CA PHE A 180 4.83 -16.50 0.47
C PHE A 180 4.22 -17.90 0.38
N THR A 181 2.90 -18.04 0.42
CA THR A 181 2.22 -19.30 0.16
C THR A 181 2.49 -19.80 -1.26
N ASP A 182 2.34 -18.94 -2.26
CA ASP A 182 2.64 -19.29 -3.66
C ASP A 182 4.11 -19.71 -3.82
N ALA A 183 5.05 -18.93 -3.25
CA ALA A 183 6.46 -19.26 -3.31
C ALA A 183 6.81 -20.57 -2.59
N TYR A 184 6.14 -20.87 -1.46
CA TYR A 184 6.28 -22.12 -0.74
C TYR A 184 5.83 -23.34 -1.58
N LEU A 185 4.70 -23.21 -2.26
CA LEU A 185 4.20 -24.26 -3.16
C LEU A 185 5.13 -24.46 -4.37
N GLU A 186 5.56 -23.38 -5.01
CA GLU A 186 6.43 -23.42 -6.19
C GLU A 186 7.83 -24.00 -5.86
N SER A 187 8.32 -23.79 -4.64
CA SER A 187 9.64 -24.28 -4.19
C SER A 187 9.64 -25.71 -3.65
N GLY A 188 8.54 -26.44 -3.78
CA GLY A 188 8.43 -27.81 -3.26
C GLY A 188 8.35 -27.85 -1.73
N ARG A 189 7.70 -26.90 -1.11
CA ARG A 189 7.42 -26.77 0.34
C ARG A 189 8.65 -26.49 1.21
N ARG A 190 9.72 -26.04 0.57
CA ARG A 190 10.94 -25.66 1.28
C ARG A 190 11.65 -24.55 0.53
N PHE A 191 11.81 -23.41 1.18
CA PHE A 191 12.54 -22.32 0.58
C PHE A 191 14.04 -22.67 0.49
N ALA A 192 14.61 -22.50 -0.70
CA ALA A 192 16.03 -22.81 -0.92
C ALA A 192 16.91 -21.88 -0.11
N ASP A 193 16.62 -20.59 -0.14
CA ASP A 193 17.36 -19.55 0.56
C ASP A 193 16.50 -18.29 0.68
N LYS A 194 16.90 -17.41 1.61
CA LYS A 194 16.23 -16.13 1.86
C LYS A 194 16.23 -15.23 0.63
N ARG A 195 17.27 -15.30 -0.17
CA ARG A 195 17.46 -14.44 -1.34
C ARG A 195 16.41 -14.71 -2.41
N SER A 196 16.15 -15.99 -2.72
CA SER A 196 15.16 -16.37 -3.73
C SER A 196 13.74 -15.95 -3.35
N ILE A 197 13.37 -16.07 -2.06
CA ILE A 197 12.05 -15.63 -1.58
C ILE A 197 11.90 -14.11 -1.74
N PHE A 198 12.90 -13.35 -1.31
CA PHE A 198 12.85 -11.90 -1.45
C PHE A 198 12.92 -11.47 -2.91
N ALA A 199 13.66 -12.16 -3.77
CA ALA A 199 13.71 -11.88 -5.19
C ALA A 199 12.31 -12.01 -5.83
N LEU A 200 11.58 -13.10 -5.55
CA LEU A 200 10.19 -13.27 -5.98
C LEU A 200 9.25 -12.21 -5.42
N ALA A 201 9.41 -11.89 -4.12
CA ALA A 201 8.63 -10.84 -3.47
C ALA A 201 8.82 -9.48 -4.14
N VAL A 202 10.06 -9.09 -4.33
CA VAL A 202 10.46 -7.82 -4.96
C VAL A 202 10.00 -7.77 -6.41
N GLU A 203 10.12 -8.86 -7.16
CA GLU A 203 9.67 -8.94 -8.54
C GLU A 203 8.13 -8.75 -8.65
N ARG A 204 7.36 -9.38 -7.77
CA ARG A 204 5.89 -9.21 -7.73
C ARG A 204 5.51 -7.78 -7.36
N LEU A 205 6.11 -7.21 -6.30
CA LEU A 205 5.87 -5.82 -5.90
C LEU A 205 6.24 -4.82 -7.00
N ALA A 206 7.26 -5.11 -7.81
CA ALA A 206 7.66 -4.27 -8.93
C ALA A 206 6.74 -4.41 -10.15
N LYS A 207 6.14 -5.60 -10.36
CA LYS A 207 5.17 -5.87 -11.45
C LYS A 207 3.80 -5.26 -11.18
N GLU A 208 3.35 -5.26 -9.92
CA GLU A 208 2.08 -4.71 -9.51
C GLU A 208 2.14 -3.18 -9.52
N ALA A 209 2.10 -2.62 -10.73
CA ALA A 209 1.89 -1.20 -10.90
C ALA A 209 0.47 -0.84 -10.48
N ASN A 210 0.30 0.29 -9.81
CA ASN A 210 -1.03 0.84 -9.61
C ASN A 210 -1.64 1.17 -10.99
N PRO A 211 -2.70 0.47 -11.43
CA PRO A 211 -3.26 0.65 -12.77
C PRO A 211 -3.79 2.07 -13.03
N ASN A 212 -4.00 2.85 -11.97
CA ASN A 212 -4.59 4.18 -12.02
C ASN A 212 -3.55 5.31 -12.10
N ILE A 213 -2.26 5.01 -11.99
CA ILE A 213 -1.23 6.01 -12.24
C ILE A 213 -0.99 6.09 -13.75
N PRO A 214 -1.11 7.29 -14.37
CA PRO A 214 -0.78 7.47 -15.79
C PRO A 214 0.62 6.91 -16.05
N LYS A 215 0.72 6.00 -17.03
CA LYS A 215 2.04 5.48 -17.44
C LYS A 215 2.86 6.67 -17.90
N ALA A 216 4.02 6.83 -17.28
CA ALA A 216 5.01 7.78 -17.79
C ALA A 216 5.27 7.47 -19.27
N SER A 217 5.56 8.48 -20.07
CA SER A 217 5.85 8.35 -21.49
C SER A 217 6.97 7.36 -21.79
N VAL A 218 7.80 7.04 -20.81
CA VAL A 218 8.82 5.99 -20.83
C VAL A 218 8.60 5.10 -19.60
N SER A 219 8.03 3.91 -19.82
CA SER A 219 7.87 2.92 -18.77
C SER A 219 9.14 2.09 -18.62
N LEU A 220 9.69 2.03 -17.41
CA LEU A 220 10.82 1.18 -17.08
C LEU A 220 10.40 -0.31 -17.12
N SER A 221 11.32 -1.18 -17.54
CA SER A 221 11.14 -2.63 -17.36
C SER A 221 11.14 -3.00 -15.87
N VAL A 222 10.55 -4.14 -15.51
CA VAL A 222 10.51 -4.62 -14.12
C VAL A 222 11.92 -4.69 -13.51
N ALA A 223 12.89 -5.19 -14.28
CA ALA A 223 14.28 -5.25 -13.84
C ALA A 223 14.89 -3.86 -13.56
N GLN A 224 14.59 -2.87 -14.40
CA GLN A 224 15.02 -1.48 -14.18
C GLN A 224 14.33 -0.87 -12.95
N LYS A 225 13.03 -1.10 -12.76
CA LYS A 225 12.29 -0.66 -11.56
C LYS A 225 12.91 -1.22 -10.29
N ILE A 226 13.24 -2.51 -10.26
CA ILE A 226 13.92 -3.15 -9.13
C ILE A 226 15.29 -2.52 -8.91
N SER A 227 16.08 -2.36 -9.96
CA SER A 227 17.44 -1.80 -9.85
C SER A 227 17.44 -0.37 -9.31
N PHE A 228 16.57 0.50 -9.83
CA PHE A 228 16.46 1.88 -9.35
C PHE A 228 15.90 1.94 -7.92
N SER A 229 14.91 1.10 -7.58
CA SER A 229 14.40 1.03 -6.21
C SER A 229 15.46 0.57 -5.23
N ALA A 230 16.27 -0.42 -5.60
CA ALA A 230 17.37 -0.94 -4.79
C ALA A 230 18.45 0.13 -4.54
N GLU A 231 18.77 0.95 -5.55
CA GLU A 231 19.68 2.09 -5.41
C GLU A 231 19.12 3.15 -4.45
N VAL A 232 17.83 3.51 -4.58
CA VAL A 232 17.18 4.43 -3.64
C VAL A 232 17.24 3.90 -2.23
N TYR A 233 16.87 2.63 -2.03
CA TYR A 233 16.88 2.03 -0.70
C TYR A 233 18.28 2.01 -0.06
N ALA A 234 19.31 1.70 -0.85
CA ALA A 234 20.68 1.77 -0.36
C ALA A 234 21.07 3.18 0.09
N LYS A 235 20.73 4.20 -0.72
CA LYS A 235 20.98 5.61 -0.37
C LYS A 235 20.20 6.06 0.86
N LEU A 236 18.93 5.69 0.98
CA LEU A 236 18.11 6.00 2.15
C LEU A 236 18.66 5.36 3.42
N LEU A 237 18.98 4.07 3.38
CA LEU A 237 19.52 3.36 4.56
C LEU A 237 20.87 3.90 5.00
N LEU A 238 21.76 4.22 4.06
CA LEU A 238 23.09 4.76 4.37
C LEU A 238 23.03 6.21 4.87
N SER A 239 22.04 7.01 4.43
CA SER A 239 21.86 8.39 4.89
C SER A 239 21.02 8.52 6.15
N GLY A 240 20.36 7.44 6.58
CA GLY A 240 19.39 7.46 7.68
C GLY A 240 18.07 8.19 7.31
N ALA A 241 17.80 8.36 6.01
CA ALA A 241 16.55 8.93 5.53
C ALA A 241 15.43 7.89 5.53
N GLU A 242 14.18 8.32 5.75
CA GLU A 242 13.01 7.45 5.84
C GLU A 242 12.36 7.18 4.48
N GLY A 243 12.53 8.12 3.55
CA GLY A 243 11.91 8.04 2.24
C GLY A 243 12.41 9.10 1.29
N VAL A 244 11.66 9.34 0.23
CA VAL A 244 11.96 10.35 -0.80
C VAL A 244 10.80 11.33 -0.95
N SER A 245 11.08 12.55 -1.42
CA SER A 245 10.08 13.51 -1.84
C SER A 245 10.11 13.67 -3.37
N THR A 246 8.94 13.94 -3.96
CA THR A 246 8.81 14.25 -5.39
C THR A 246 8.82 15.75 -5.66
N THR A 247 8.63 16.57 -4.63
CA THR A 247 8.62 18.04 -4.72
C THR A 247 9.56 18.66 -3.70
N ASP A 248 10.11 19.82 -4.02
CA ASP A 248 10.98 20.57 -3.12
C ASP A 248 10.23 21.09 -1.89
N ALA A 249 8.95 21.42 -2.05
CA ALA A 249 8.10 21.92 -0.96
C ALA A 249 7.93 20.93 0.22
N THR A 250 8.04 19.63 -0.05
CA THR A 250 7.93 18.58 0.97
C THR A 250 9.25 17.88 1.25
N SER A 251 10.34 18.33 0.59
CA SER A 251 11.67 17.77 0.81
C SER A 251 12.22 18.12 2.20
N SER A 252 13.00 17.22 2.74
CA SER A 252 13.67 17.39 4.03
C SER A 252 14.86 16.43 4.12
N ARG A 253 15.65 16.55 5.20
CA ARG A 253 16.72 15.58 5.48
C ARG A 253 16.22 14.13 5.55
N MET A 254 15.00 13.91 6.10
CA MET A 254 14.40 12.58 6.20
C MET A 254 13.74 12.13 4.90
N TYR A 255 13.38 13.07 4.03
CA TYR A 255 12.75 12.84 2.72
C TYR A 255 13.46 13.68 1.65
N PRO A 256 14.70 13.32 1.24
CA PRO A 256 15.41 14.04 0.19
C PRO A 256 14.65 13.94 -1.15
N MET A 257 14.89 14.92 -2.03
CA MET A 257 14.34 14.88 -3.39
C MET A 257 14.77 13.62 -4.12
N LEU A 258 13.82 12.90 -4.74
CA LEU A 258 14.13 11.71 -5.53
C LEU A 258 15.08 12.05 -6.68
N SER A 259 14.90 13.20 -7.35
CA SER A 259 15.78 13.67 -8.43
C SER A 259 17.22 13.93 -7.98
N ALA A 260 17.43 14.28 -6.71
CA ALA A 260 18.78 14.47 -6.16
C ALA A 260 19.54 13.15 -5.96
N LEU A 261 18.80 12.03 -5.84
CA LEU A 261 19.41 10.69 -5.71
C LEU A 261 19.86 10.13 -7.06
N PHE A 262 19.37 10.68 -8.18
CA PHE A 262 19.73 10.26 -9.53
C PHE A 262 20.24 11.43 -10.35
N SER A 263 21.37 11.26 -11.00
CA SER A 263 21.94 12.30 -11.87
C SER A 263 21.09 12.48 -13.15
N GLY A 264 20.00 13.25 -13.04
CA GLY A 264 19.29 13.83 -14.19
C GLY A 264 18.27 12.94 -14.93
N SER A 265 17.87 11.80 -14.41
CA SER A 265 16.87 10.94 -15.06
C SER A 265 15.47 11.15 -14.48
N THR A 266 14.53 11.68 -15.29
CA THR A 266 13.10 11.77 -14.94
C THR A 266 12.40 10.40 -14.92
N ALA A 267 12.98 9.38 -15.56
CA ALA A 267 12.45 8.03 -15.58
C ALA A 267 12.41 7.38 -14.19
N CYS A 268 13.22 7.86 -13.22
CA CYS A 268 13.24 7.33 -11.86
C CYS A 268 11.91 7.46 -11.11
N TYR A 269 11.04 8.39 -11.48
CA TYR A 269 9.72 8.55 -10.87
C TYR A 269 8.79 7.35 -11.11
N ASP A 270 9.02 6.56 -12.17
CA ASP A 270 8.22 5.36 -12.47
C ASP A 270 8.33 4.28 -11.38
N ILE A 271 9.40 4.28 -10.56
CA ILE A 271 9.52 3.35 -9.43
C ILE A 271 8.46 3.58 -8.35
N LEU A 272 8.03 4.83 -8.16
CA LEU A 272 7.03 5.19 -7.14
C LEU A 272 5.64 4.66 -7.50
N SER A 273 5.40 4.33 -8.77
CA SER A 273 4.17 3.69 -9.24
C SER A 273 4.07 2.22 -8.83
N THR A 274 5.17 1.60 -8.40
CA THR A 274 5.20 0.20 -7.96
C THR A 274 4.76 0.06 -6.50
N GLN A 275 4.50 -1.17 -6.08
CA GLN A 275 4.23 -1.47 -4.66
C GLN A 275 5.52 -1.60 -3.82
N LEU A 276 6.69 -1.34 -4.37
CA LEU A 276 7.93 -1.23 -3.62
C LEU A 276 7.94 0.01 -2.71
N PHE A 277 7.19 1.04 -3.08
CA PHE A 277 7.04 2.25 -2.28
C PHE A 277 5.60 2.42 -1.81
N LYS A 278 5.44 2.92 -0.61
CA LYS A 278 4.17 3.39 -0.05
C LYS A 278 4.26 4.89 0.25
N PRO A 279 3.12 5.60 0.28
CA PRO A 279 3.10 7.00 0.66
C PRO A 279 3.74 7.25 2.02
N GLY A 280 4.40 8.40 2.14
CA GLY A 280 4.93 8.92 3.40
C GLY A 280 3.88 9.70 4.20
N ASP A 281 4.35 10.61 5.05
CA ASP A 281 3.47 11.38 5.91
C ASP A 281 2.82 12.58 5.21
N LYS A 282 3.44 13.07 4.13
CA LYS A 282 2.92 14.15 3.27
C LYS A 282 2.66 13.63 1.86
N GLU A 283 1.79 14.32 1.12
CA GLU A 283 1.32 13.89 -0.22
C GLU A 283 2.43 13.50 -1.19
N ASP A 284 3.51 14.27 -1.25
CA ASP A 284 4.61 14.05 -2.20
C ASP A 284 5.74 13.20 -1.62
N GLN A 285 5.55 12.63 -0.45
CA GLN A 285 6.54 11.79 0.21
C GLN A 285 6.23 10.31 0.00
N HIS A 286 7.28 9.52 -0.24
CA HIS A 286 7.21 8.08 -0.43
C HIS A 286 8.28 7.39 0.39
N ARG A 287 7.92 6.29 1.03
CA ARG A 287 8.84 5.48 1.83
C ARG A 287 8.83 4.02 1.36
N PRO A 288 9.87 3.24 1.66
CA PRO A 288 9.87 1.81 1.38
C PRO A 288 8.61 1.13 1.90
N VAL A 289 8.07 0.19 1.14
CA VAL A 289 6.87 -0.58 1.54
C VAL A 289 7.08 -1.27 2.89
N HIS A 290 8.27 -1.83 3.09
CA HIS A 290 8.69 -2.45 4.34
C HIS A 290 10.21 -2.38 4.52
N LYS A 291 10.66 -2.18 5.76
CA LYS A 291 12.09 -2.06 6.09
C LYS A 291 12.91 -3.27 5.61
N ILE A 292 12.44 -4.49 5.85
CA ILE A 292 13.13 -5.72 5.44
C ILE A 292 13.28 -5.80 3.92
N VAL A 293 12.27 -5.42 3.15
CA VAL A 293 12.34 -5.38 1.68
C VAL A 293 13.39 -4.37 1.23
N ALA A 294 13.42 -3.20 1.87
CA ALA A 294 14.43 -2.18 1.58
C ALA A 294 15.84 -2.65 1.91
N GLU A 295 16.03 -3.28 3.07
CA GLU A 295 17.32 -3.84 3.49
C GLU A 295 17.83 -4.92 2.51
N TYR A 296 16.93 -5.81 2.08
CA TYR A 296 17.28 -6.83 1.09
C TYR A 296 17.69 -6.22 -0.25
N CYS A 297 16.88 -5.32 -0.80
CA CYS A 297 17.18 -4.66 -2.07
C CYS A 297 18.47 -3.84 -1.99
N ALA A 298 18.69 -3.11 -0.91
CA ALA A 298 19.90 -2.33 -0.68
C ALA A 298 21.15 -3.23 -0.60
N ALA A 299 21.05 -4.35 0.11
CA ALA A 299 22.15 -5.32 0.20
C ALA A 299 22.50 -5.92 -1.18
N ASP A 300 21.49 -6.32 -1.96
CA ASP A 300 21.69 -6.84 -3.33
C ASP A 300 22.34 -5.79 -4.25
N TYR A 301 21.91 -4.53 -4.14
CA TYR A 301 22.52 -3.42 -4.88
C TYR A 301 24.00 -3.21 -4.48
N LEU A 302 24.28 -3.12 -3.18
CA LEU A 302 25.62 -2.88 -2.68
C LEU A 302 26.58 -4.03 -3.03
N ILE A 303 26.14 -5.29 -2.92
CA ILE A 303 26.94 -6.45 -3.30
C ILE A 303 27.34 -6.38 -4.78
N LYS A 304 26.39 -6.04 -5.66
CA LYS A 304 26.67 -5.90 -7.10
C LYS A 304 27.67 -4.78 -7.39
N ARG A 305 27.60 -3.67 -6.65
CA ARG A 305 28.52 -2.53 -6.78
C ARG A 305 29.92 -2.81 -6.21
N ILE A 306 30.00 -3.51 -5.09
CA ILE A 306 31.27 -3.88 -4.46
C ILE A 306 32.01 -4.94 -5.30
N ALA A 307 31.28 -5.79 -6.03
CA ALA A 307 31.89 -6.79 -6.91
C ALA A 307 32.60 -6.16 -8.12
N ASP A 308 32.32 -4.91 -8.46
CA ASP A 308 33.02 -4.16 -9.51
C ASP A 308 34.16 -3.32 -8.88
N PRO A 309 35.46 -3.62 -9.14
CA PRO A 309 36.57 -2.90 -8.55
C PRO A 309 36.59 -1.40 -8.85
N VAL A 310 35.98 -0.97 -9.96
CA VAL A 310 35.88 0.44 -10.36
C VAL A 310 34.88 1.18 -9.46
N ASP A 311 33.84 0.52 -9.00
CA ASP A 311 32.79 1.10 -8.19
C ASP A 311 33.12 1.23 -6.70
N VAL A 312 34.08 0.45 -6.17
CA VAL A 312 34.56 0.58 -4.78
C VAL A 312 35.14 1.97 -4.52
N LEU A 313 35.80 2.57 -5.51
CA LEU A 313 36.33 3.93 -5.43
C LEU A 313 35.23 5.02 -5.55
N THR A 314 34.03 4.67 -6.00
CA THR A 314 32.91 5.59 -6.18
C THR A 314 31.89 5.51 -5.05
N LEU A 315 31.99 4.53 -4.12
CA LEU A 315 31.16 4.45 -2.92
C LEU A 315 31.08 5.78 -2.14
N PRO A 316 32.17 6.56 -1.95
CA PRO A 316 32.08 7.90 -1.37
C PRO A 316 31.24 8.89 -2.18
N LYS A 317 31.10 8.70 -3.50
CA LYS A 317 30.27 9.56 -4.37
C LYS A 317 28.78 9.22 -4.30
N CYS A 318 28.44 8.04 -3.78
CA CYS A 318 27.05 7.66 -3.50
C CYS A 318 26.53 8.24 -2.16
N LEU A 319 27.39 8.90 -1.39
CA LEU A 319 27.10 9.48 -0.07
C LEU A 319 26.96 11.02 -0.03
N PRO A 320 26.71 11.78 -1.13
CA PRO A 320 26.63 13.24 -1.06
C PRO A 320 25.42 13.75 -0.25
N VAL A 321 24.58 12.87 0.26
CA VAL A 321 23.38 13.23 1.04
C VAL A 321 23.70 13.36 2.56
N ILE A 322 24.95 13.08 2.98
CA ILE A 322 25.33 13.04 4.39
C ILE A 322 26.09 14.33 4.86
N ALA A 323 26.33 15.28 3.96
CA ALA A 323 27.00 16.55 4.30
C ALA A 323 26.01 17.70 4.46
#